data_24b15958c714b4df51333316fb8fa97a
#
_entry.id   24b15958c714b4df51333316fb8fa97a
#
_cell.length_a   1.000
_cell.length_b   1.000
_cell.length_c   1.000
_cell.angle_alpha   90.00
_cell.angle_beta   90.00
_cell.angle_gamma   90.00
#
_symmetry.space_group_name_H-M   'P 1'
#
loop_
_entity.id
_entity.type
_entity.pdbx_description
1 polymer ?
#
loop_
_entity_poly.entity_id
_entity_poly.type
_entity_poly.pdbx_seq_one_letter_code
_entity_poly.pdbx_strand_id
1 'polypeptide(L)'
;DFTTPEQGTIVEGDVYVLVIDAVTQRLKYLVEDLRVINDYADQKILEGTMQRTIGNEQVRLVVLANLNQNQIQGVSEGMQAYLNTMVGNTAVEIYNKLVYNYTGPTPWNLAERRLPMWGISPATGVPPAGPSLECKLYRAVAKVSLWVNGKQGLQDTKGDFIITGITVNNANDKGYCVSQATLSPDETIQYQSPYVTGLSMKPQNFVYTGLNVTMAYEDLIYLPEQENNDSGAVSLDVTYTYGGETKTKTIEFRKDGVGDRFEVVRNHVYIFNVSSI
;
A
#
# COMPACT_ATOMS: atom_id res chain seq x y z
N ASP A 1 3.95 -12.53 2.23
CA ASP A 1 2.63 -12.08 2.69
C ASP A 1 2.73 -10.97 3.73
N PHE A 2 1.67 -10.18 3.83
CA PHE A 2 1.49 -9.25 4.94
C PHE A 2 0.91 -10.05 6.10
N THR A 3 1.72 -10.36 7.09
CA THR A 3 1.44 -11.39 8.09
C THR A 3 1.06 -10.88 9.47
N THR A 4 1.32 -9.61 9.77
CA THR A 4 0.96 -9.05 11.08
C THR A 4 -0.48 -8.51 11.08
N PRO A 5 -1.21 -8.61 12.21
CA PRO A 5 -2.58 -8.07 12.32
C PRO A 5 -2.65 -6.58 11.95
N GLU A 6 -1.65 -5.80 12.32
CA GLU A 6 -1.58 -4.35 12.05
C GLU A 6 -1.59 -4.02 10.56
N GLN A 7 -1.03 -4.90 9.73
CA GLN A 7 -0.98 -4.75 8.28
C GLN A 7 -2.35 -4.99 7.61
N GLY A 8 -3.25 -5.67 8.28
CA GLY A 8 -4.63 -5.90 7.85
C GLY A 8 -5.68 -5.06 8.58
N THR A 9 -5.27 -4.31 9.61
CA THR A 9 -6.21 -3.54 10.42
C THR A 9 -6.85 -2.41 9.63
N ILE A 10 -8.18 -2.33 9.70
CA ILE A 10 -8.98 -1.21 9.23
C ILE A 10 -9.32 -0.33 10.43
N VAL A 11 -8.99 0.96 10.35
CA VAL A 11 -9.32 1.92 11.40
C VAL A 11 -10.78 2.26 11.30
N GLU A 12 -11.55 2.02 12.36
CA GLU A 12 -12.94 2.43 12.44
C GLU A 12 -13.04 3.96 12.30
N GLY A 13 -13.97 4.42 11.47
CA GLY A 13 -14.12 5.84 11.12
C GLY A 13 -13.19 6.32 9.99
N ASP A 14 -12.26 5.49 9.52
CA ASP A 14 -11.43 5.77 8.33
C ASP A 14 -11.72 4.73 7.23
N VAL A 15 -12.99 4.43 7.02
CA VAL A 15 -13.50 3.57 5.95
C VAL A 15 -14.57 4.34 5.20
N TYR A 16 -14.49 4.32 3.89
CA TYR A 16 -15.42 4.98 2.99
C TYR A 16 -15.84 4.02 1.88
N VAL A 17 -17.12 4.04 1.53
CA VAL A 17 -17.62 3.23 0.42
C VAL A 17 -18.28 4.15 -0.59
N LEU A 18 -17.68 4.23 -1.77
CA LEU A 18 -18.16 5.01 -2.89
C LEU A 18 -19.09 4.14 -3.73
N VAL A 19 -20.26 4.66 -4.06
CA VAL A 19 -21.21 4.01 -4.96
C VAL A 19 -21.06 4.59 -6.34
N ILE A 20 -20.46 3.81 -7.23
CA ILE A 20 -20.17 4.18 -8.62
C ILE A 20 -21.22 3.55 -9.55
N ASP A 21 -21.84 4.34 -10.40
CA ASP A 21 -22.70 3.83 -11.46
C ASP A 21 -21.89 2.92 -12.41
N ALA A 22 -22.37 1.70 -12.64
CA ALA A 22 -21.59 0.70 -13.37
C ALA A 22 -21.44 1.01 -14.86
N VAL A 23 -22.33 1.83 -15.44
CA VAL A 23 -22.33 2.19 -16.87
C VAL A 23 -21.55 3.47 -17.09
N THR A 24 -21.90 4.54 -16.36
CA THR A 24 -21.27 5.85 -16.55
C THR A 24 -19.94 6.00 -15.83
N GLN A 25 -19.61 5.07 -14.92
CA GLN A 25 -18.42 5.10 -14.07
C GLN A 25 -18.33 6.38 -13.20
N ARG A 26 -19.48 6.97 -12.86
CA ARG A 26 -19.55 8.20 -12.04
C ARG A 26 -19.96 7.90 -10.62
N LEU A 27 -19.37 8.64 -9.67
CA LEU A 27 -19.76 8.60 -8.27
C LEU A 27 -21.19 9.14 -8.10
N LYS A 28 -22.07 8.29 -7.59
CA LYS A 28 -23.46 8.68 -7.26
C LYS A 28 -23.56 9.28 -5.86
N TYR A 29 -23.02 8.59 -4.88
CA TYR A 29 -23.03 8.99 -3.46
C TYR A 29 -22.05 8.11 -2.67
N LEU A 30 -21.84 8.44 -1.39
CA LEU A 30 -21.13 7.58 -0.44
C LEU A 30 -22.15 6.82 0.41
N VAL A 31 -21.82 5.59 0.79
CA VAL A 31 -22.61 4.82 1.75
C VAL A 31 -22.63 5.56 3.08
N GLU A 32 -23.81 5.73 3.66
CA GLU A 32 -24.04 6.41 4.93
C GLU A 32 -24.05 5.41 6.09
N ASP A 33 -23.87 5.92 7.32
CA ASP A 33 -23.92 5.14 8.57
C ASP A 33 -23.01 3.90 8.56
N LEU A 34 -21.88 4.02 7.89
CA LEU A 34 -20.94 2.92 7.73
C LEU A 34 -20.29 2.55 9.07
N ARG A 35 -20.35 1.26 9.42
CA ARG A 35 -19.75 0.71 10.64
C ARG A 35 -19.14 -0.65 10.40
N VAL A 36 -18.09 -0.97 11.14
CA VAL A 36 -17.51 -2.31 11.21
C VAL A 36 -18.30 -3.10 12.26
N ILE A 37 -19.02 -4.15 11.85
CA ILE A 37 -19.82 -4.96 12.75
C ILE A 37 -19.12 -6.22 13.22
N ASN A 38 -18.13 -6.69 12.47
CA ASN A 38 -17.25 -7.79 12.86
C ASN A 38 -15.84 -7.53 12.37
N ASP A 39 -14.86 -7.83 13.20
CA ASP A 39 -13.43 -7.61 12.97
C ASP A 39 -12.66 -8.91 13.14
N TYR A 40 -12.75 -9.79 12.13
CA TYR A 40 -11.91 -10.98 12.05
C TYR A 40 -10.52 -10.62 11.51
N ALA A 41 -9.53 -11.46 11.76
CA ALA A 41 -8.14 -11.17 11.40
C ALA A 41 -7.93 -10.95 9.88
N ASP A 42 -8.70 -11.65 9.06
CA ASP A 42 -8.59 -11.67 7.58
C ASP A 42 -9.84 -11.15 6.86
N GLN A 43 -10.91 -10.90 7.61
CA GLN A 43 -12.19 -10.46 7.07
C GLN A 43 -12.84 -9.42 7.98
N LYS A 44 -13.35 -8.34 7.39
CA LYS A 44 -14.15 -7.32 8.07
C LYS A 44 -15.54 -7.28 7.48
N ILE A 45 -16.56 -7.21 8.32
CA ILE A 45 -17.93 -7.02 7.87
C ILE A 45 -18.31 -5.57 8.09
N LEU A 46 -18.63 -4.89 6.99
CA LEU A 46 -19.13 -3.51 6.99
C LEU A 46 -20.63 -3.51 6.77
N GLU A 47 -21.31 -2.68 7.52
CA GLU A 47 -22.74 -2.40 7.35
C GLU A 47 -22.93 -0.91 7.13
N GLY A 48 -23.86 -0.53 6.25
CA GLY A 48 -24.17 0.87 5.96
C GLY A 48 -25.47 1.02 5.18
N THR A 49 -25.89 2.25 4.99
CA THR A 49 -27.15 2.60 4.30
C THR A 49 -26.88 2.94 2.83
N MET A 50 -27.62 2.30 1.93
CA MET A 50 -27.55 2.51 0.49
C MET A 50 -28.90 2.87 -0.11
N GLN A 51 -28.88 3.64 -1.20
CA GLN A 51 -30.07 3.93 -1.99
C GLN A 51 -30.40 2.74 -2.89
N ARG A 52 -31.68 2.38 -2.94
CA ARG A 52 -32.19 1.32 -3.83
C ARG A 52 -31.99 1.70 -5.30
N THR A 53 -31.54 0.74 -6.12
CA THR A 53 -31.52 0.90 -7.58
C THR A 53 -32.90 0.63 -8.19
N ILE A 54 -33.15 1.21 -9.37
CA ILE A 54 -34.41 1.09 -10.10
C ILE A 54 -34.17 0.36 -11.43
N GLY A 55 -35.04 -0.57 -11.75
CA GLY A 55 -34.95 -1.33 -13.00
C GLY A 55 -33.66 -2.16 -13.09
N ASN A 56 -32.96 -2.02 -14.19
CA ASN A 56 -31.69 -2.73 -14.47
C ASN A 56 -30.45 -1.92 -14.07
N GLU A 57 -30.61 -0.86 -13.29
CA GLU A 57 -29.49 -0.07 -12.80
C GLU A 57 -28.56 -0.92 -11.94
N GLN A 58 -27.25 -0.83 -12.23
CA GLN A 58 -26.21 -1.49 -11.45
C GLN A 58 -25.18 -0.49 -10.96
N VAL A 59 -24.62 -0.78 -9.80
CA VAL A 59 -23.55 -0.01 -9.19
C VAL A 59 -22.37 -0.90 -8.84
N ARG A 60 -21.20 -0.30 -8.69
CA ARG A 60 -20.02 -0.90 -8.09
C ARG A 60 -19.72 -0.17 -6.79
N LEU A 61 -19.26 -0.90 -5.81
CA LEU A 61 -18.77 -0.33 -4.57
C LEU A 61 -17.26 -0.24 -4.60
N VAL A 62 -16.73 0.94 -4.36
CA VAL A 62 -15.30 1.14 -4.15
C VAL A 62 -15.09 1.37 -2.66
N VAL A 63 -14.45 0.41 -2.01
CA VAL A 63 -14.11 0.48 -0.59
C VAL A 63 -12.74 1.10 -0.44
N LEU A 64 -12.64 2.12 0.39
CA LEU A 64 -11.41 2.81 0.76
C LEU A 64 -11.23 2.69 2.27
N ALA A 65 -10.05 2.30 2.71
CA ALA A 65 -9.75 2.19 4.13
C ALA A 65 -8.38 2.79 4.47
N ASN A 66 -8.26 3.34 5.67
CA ASN A 66 -7.02 3.90 6.22
C ASN A 66 -6.42 5.02 5.37
N LEU A 67 -7.25 5.89 4.82
CA LEU A 67 -6.76 6.98 3.95
C LEU A 67 -5.98 8.05 4.73
N ASN A 68 -6.21 8.18 6.03
CA ASN A 68 -5.61 9.18 6.90
C ASN A 68 -5.62 10.60 6.30
N GLN A 69 -6.71 11.33 6.56
CA GLN A 69 -6.96 12.67 5.97
C GLN A 69 -5.77 13.63 6.04
N ASN A 70 -4.93 13.54 7.08
CA ASN A 70 -3.76 14.42 7.23
C ASN A 70 -2.65 14.16 6.22
N GLN A 71 -2.76 13.06 5.48
CA GLN A 71 -1.74 12.63 4.52
C GLN A 71 -2.27 12.58 3.08
N ILE A 72 -3.59 12.72 2.89
CA ILE A 72 -4.18 12.83 1.55
C ILE A 72 -4.10 14.28 1.10
N GLN A 73 -3.58 14.45 -0.11
CA GLN A 73 -3.42 15.78 -0.70
C GLN A 73 -4.78 16.46 -0.94
N GLY A 74 -4.93 17.69 -0.49
CA GLY A 74 -6.11 18.52 -0.74
C GLY A 74 -7.28 18.36 0.23
N VAL A 75 -7.16 17.53 1.26
CA VAL A 75 -8.20 17.37 2.29
C VAL A 75 -8.06 18.48 3.34
N SER A 76 -9.11 19.26 3.55
CA SER A 76 -9.15 20.36 4.52
C SER A 76 -10.26 20.23 5.57
N GLU A 77 -11.40 19.65 5.22
CA GLU A 77 -12.60 19.60 6.07
C GLU A 77 -12.99 18.16 6.48
N GLY A 78 -12.04 17.24 6.37
CA GLY A 78 -12.25 15.81 6.62
C GLY A 78 -12.50 15.01 5.34
N MET A 79 -12.20 13.72 5.41
CA MET A 79 -12.21 12.84 4.24
C MET A 79 -13.62 12.64 3.66
N GLN A 80 -14.64 12.50 4.52
CA GLN A 80 -16.03 12.33 4.07
C GLN A 80 -16.50 13.55 3.26
N ALA A 81 -16.25 14.75 3.77
CA ALA A 81 -16.58 16.00 3.07
C ALA A 81 -15.84 16.12 1.75
N TYR A 82 -14.55 15.82 1.76
CA TYR A 82 -13.71 15.84 0.56
C TYR A 82 -14.22 14.88 -0.52
N LEU A 83 -14.53 13.63 -0.16
CA LEU A 83 -15.09 12.66 -1.10
C LEU A 83 -16.47 13.08 -1.62
N ASN A 84 -17.32 13.69 -0.78
CA ASN A 84 -18.62 14.20 -1.20
C ASN A 84 -18.52 15.31 -2.26
N THR A 85 -17.44 16.11 -2.27
CA THR A 85 -17.22 17.11 -3.33
C THR A 85 -17.00 16.48 -4.71
N MET A 86 -16.73 15.18 -4.76
CA MET A 86 -16.44 14.45 -6.01
C MET A 86 -17.66 13.74 -6.59
N VAL A 87 -18.84 13.88 -5.99
CA VAL A 87 -20.08 13.33 -6.53
C VAL A 87 -20.32 13.86 -7.95
N GLY A 88 -20.59 12.96 -8.90
CA GLY A 88 -20.71 13.24 -10.32
C GLY A 88 -19.40 13.10 -11.11
N ASN A 89 -18.25 13.09 -10.47
CA ASN A 89 -16.97 12.82 -11.14
C ASN A 89 -16.86 11.33 -11.52
N THR A 90 -16.06 11.05 -12.53
CA THR A 90 -15.74 9.67 -12.89
C THR A 90 -14.83 9.03 -11.85
N ALA A 91 -14.85 7.70 -11.76
CA ALA A 91 -13.98 6.95 -10.88
C ALA A 91 -12.49 7.30 -11.09
N VAL A 92 -12.06 7.44 -12.35
CA VAL A 92 -10.68 7.81 -12.69
C VAL A 92 -10.32 9.20 -12.17
N GLU A 93 -11.22 10.20 -12.33
CA GLU A 93 -10.99 11.54 -11.79
C GLU A 93 -10.85 11.54 -10.26
N ILE A 94 -11.62 10.68 -9.58
CA ILE A 94 -11.54 10.52 -8.13
C ILE A 94 -10.23 9.86 -7.73
N TYR A 95 -9.86 8.74 -8.36
CA TYR A 95 -8.64 8.00 -8.04
C TYR A 95 -7.39 8.87 -8.21
N ASN A 96 -7.38 9.74 -9.22
CA ASN A 96 -6.30 10.70 -9.46
C ASN A 96 -6.14 11.74 -8.34
N LYS A 97 -7.18 11.99 -7.57
CA LYS A 97 -7.14 12.92 -6.43
C LYS A 97 -6.80 12.24 -5.10
N LEU A 98 -6.87 10.91 -5.04
CA LEU A 98 -6.57 10.15 -3.82
C LEU A 98 -5.08 9.79 -3.77
N VAL A 99 -4.27 10.82 -3.53
CA VAL A 99 -2.82 10.71 -3.43
C VAL A 99 -2.41 10.86 -1.97
N TYR A 100 -1.74 9.85 -1.42
CA TYR A 100 -1.15 9.94 -0.10
C TYR A 100 0.29 10.43 -0.17
N ASN A 101 0.68 11.27 0.78
CA ASN A 101 2.06 11.69 0.94
C ASN A 101 2.81 10.65 1.78
N TYR A 102 3.96 10.24 1.29
CA TYR A 102 4.91 9.38 1.97
C TYR A 102 6.18 10.18 2.22
N THR A 103 6.11 11.09 3.19
CA THR A 103 7.20 12.05 3.43
C THR A 103 8.24 11.44 4.36
N GLY A 104 9.48 11.30 3.84
CA GLY A 104 10.66 11.00 4.63
C GLY A 104 11.22 12.24 5.37
N PRO A 105 12.25 12.08 6.19
CA PRO A 105 13.06 10.87 6.33
C PRO A 105 12.47 9.82 7.29
N THR A 106 11.30 10.07 7.87
CA THR A 106 10.69 9.17 8.86
C THR A 106 10.09 7.96 8.18
N PRO A 107 10.50 6.74 8.56
CA PRO A 107 9.91 5.51 8.06
C PRO A 107 8.41 5.42 8.36
N TRP A 108 7.69 4.62 7.56
CA TRP A 108 6.28 4.36 7.80
C TRP A 108 6.10 3.64 9.14
N ASN A 109 5.37 4.25 10.06
CA ASN A 109 5.09 3.68 11.38
C ASN A 109 3.65 3.16 11.45
N LEU A 110 3.47 1.85 11.51
CA LEU A 110 2.14 1.23 11.60
C LEU A 110 1.37 1.58 12.87
N ALA A 111 2.04 1.95 13.95
CA ALA A 111 1.37 2.37 15.18
C ALA A 111 0.65 3.71 15.01
N GLU A 112 1.21 4.60 14.21
CA GLU A 112 0.67 5.94 13.95
C GLU A 112 -0.18 5.99 12.68
N ARG A 113 0.13 5.14 11.72
CA ARG A 113 -0.46 5.18 10.39
C ARG A 113 -0.66 3.78 9.82
N ARG A 114 -1.91 3.36 9.68
CA ARG A 114 -2.26 2.10 9.02
C ARG A 114 -2.05 2.18 7.52
N LEU A 115 -1.89 1.03 6.87
CA LEU A 115 -1.69 0.96 5.43
C LEU A 115 -2.97 1.35 4.68
N PRO A 116 -2.93 2.27 3.72
CA PRO A 116 -4.07 2.56 2.87
C PRO A 116 -4.46 1.33 2.07
N MET A 117 -5.77 1.06 2.00
CA MET A 117 -6.31 -0.07 1.25
C MET A 117 -7.48 0.36 0.39
N TRP A 118 -7.71 -0.37 -0.67
CA TRP A 118 -8.84 -0.18 -1.56
C TRP A 118 -9.28 -1.52 -2.14
N GLY A 119 -10.53 -1.56 -2.56
CA GLY A 119 -11.10 -2.68 -3.30
C GLY A 119 -12.32 -2.24 -4.08
N ILE A 120 -12.70 -3.05 -5.06
CA ILE A 120 -13.86 -2.80 -5.90
C ILE A 120 -14.75 -4.04 -5.96
N SER A 121 -16.06 -3.86 -5.82
CA SER A 121 -17.02 -4.96 -5.95
C SER A 121 -17.36 -5.25 -7.42
N PRO A 122 -17.87 -6.46 -7.72
CA PRO A 122 -18.62 -6.68 -8.95
C PRO A 122 -19.78 -5.69 -9.08
N ALA A 123 -20.25 -5.49 -10.33
CA ALA A 123 -21.46 -4.70 -10.57
C ALA A 123 -22.70 -5.43 -10.02
N THR A 124 -23.56 -4.72 -9.31
CA THR A 124 -24.75 -5.27 -8.68
C THR A 124 -25.90 -4.27 -8.65
N GLY A 125 -27.13 -4.79 -8.60
CA GLY A 125 -28.29 -3.99 -8.19
C GLY A 125 -28.38 -3.91 -6.66
N VAL A 126 -29.03 -2.87 -6.17
CA VAL A 126 -29.31 -2.69 -4.73
C VAL A 126 -30.78 -3.03 -4.47
N PRO A 127 -31.13 -4.24 -4.01
CA PRO A 127 -32.50 -4.62 -3.66
C PRO A 127 -32.94 -3.94 -2.34
N PRO A 128 -34.23 -3.99 -1.99
CA PRO A 128 -34.74 -3.39 -0.77
C PRO A 128 -34.07 -3.90 0.52
N ALA A 129 -33.62 -5.16 0.52
CA ALA A 129 -32.92 -5.76 1.66
C ALA A 129 -31.43 -5.42 1.71
N GLY A 130 -30.93 -4.66 0.74
CA GLY A 130 -29.50 -4.41 0.55
C GLY A 130 -28.77 -5.59 -0.12
N PRO A 131 -27.64 -5.36 -0.78
CA PRO A 131 -26.78 -6.41 -1.29
C PRO A 131 -25.85 -6.95 -0.17
N SER A 132 -25.51 -8.22 -0.24
CA SER A 132 -24.35 -8.77 0.47
C SER A 132 -23.25 -8.99 -0.57
N LEU A 133 -22.12 -8.32 -0.41
CA LEU A 133 -21.03 -8.32 -1.39
C LEU A 133 -19.71 -8.61 -0.70
N GLU A 134 -18.88 -9.39 -1.36
CA GLU A 134 -17.48 -9.52 -0.99
C GLU A 134 -16.65 -8.52 -1.78
N CYS A 135 -15.72 -7.87 -1.09
CA CYS A 135 -14.78 -6.95 -1.71
C CYS A 135 -13.37 -7.26 -1.19
N LYS A 136 -12.50 -7.66 -2.07
CA LYS A 136 -11.10 -7.93 -1.74
C LYS A 136 -10.35 -6.60 -1.65
N LEU A 137 -9.70 -6.35 -0.52
CA LEU A 137 -8.91 -5.15 -0.31
C LEU A 137 -7.43 -5.39 -0.59
N TYR A 138 -6.82 -4.43 -1.25
CA TYR A 138 -5.42 -4.41 -1.62
C TYR A 138 -4.73 -3.21 -0.97
N ARG A 139 -3.54 -3.43 -0.42
CA ARG A 139 -2.74 -2.36 0.18
C ARG A 139 -2.12 -1.49 -0.90
N ALA A 140 -2.06 -0.20 -0.66
CA ALA A 140 -1.49 0.78 -1.61
C ALA A 140 0.03 0.85 -1.57
N VAL A 141 0.68 0.04 -0.75
CA VAL A 141 2.13 -0.01 -0.57
C VAL A 141 2.69 -1.41 -0.81
N ALA A 142 3.96 -1.48 -1.15
CA ALA A 142 4.77 -2.69 -1.09
C ALA A 142 5.42 -2.84 0.28
N LYS A 143 5.78 -4.07 0.65
CA LYS A 143 6.57 -4.39 1.84
C LYS A 143 7.94 -4.95 1.44
N VAL A 144 8.97 -4.53 2.16
CA VAL A 144 10.33 -5.06 1.98
C VAL A 144 10.81 -5.72 3.26
N SER A 145 11.39 -6.90 3.14
CA SER A 145 12.00 -7.67 4.22
C SER A 145 13.44 -8.02 3.86
N LEU A 146 14.32 -7.95 4.86
CA LEU A 146 15.69 -8.41 4.76
C LEU A 146 15.86 -9.65 5.64
N TRP A 147 16.34 -10.73 5.06
CA TRP A 147 16.69 -11.95 5.75
C TRP A 147 18.20 -12.17 5.74
N VAL A 148 18.73 -12.73 6.80
CA VAL A 148 20.11 -13.15 6.91
C VAL A 148 20.13 -14.67 6.93
N ASN A 149 20.66 -15.28 5.87
CA ASN A 149 20.77 -16.73 5.69
C ASN A 149 19.44 -17.46 5.95
N GLY A 150 18.35 -17.00 5.30
CA GLY A 150 17.02 -17.58 5.49
C GLY A 150 16.50 -17.49 6.93
N LYS A 151 16.83 -16.42 7.64
CA LYS A 151 16.51 -16.17 9.07
C LYS A 151 17.31 -17.04 10.06
N GLN A 152 18.40 -17.63 9.65
CA GLN A 152 19.25 -18.44 10.54
C GLN A 152 20.44 -17.62 11.09
N GLY A 153 20.70 -16.46 10.49
CA GLY A 153 21.88 -15.67 10.78
C GLY A 153 23.12 -16.17 10.01
N LEU A 154 24.15 -15.34 10.00
CA LEU A 154 25.46 -15.68 9.46
C LEU A 154 26.50 -15.48 10.56
N GLN A 155 27.19 -16.55 10.89
CA GLN A 155 28.26 -16.58 11.86
C GLN A 155 29.40 -17.48 11.36
N ASP A 156 30.61 -17.03 11.55
CA ASP A 156 31.80 -17.83 11.30
C ASP A 156 32.91 -17.53 12.34
N THR A 157 34.15 -17.93 12.05
CA THR A 157 35.30 -17.71 12.94
C THR A 157 35.64 -16.22 13.15
N LYS A 158 35.11 -15.31 12.35
CA LYS A 158 35.30 -13.86 12.48
C LYS A 158 34.19 -13.20 13.30
N GLY A 159 33.15 -13.94 13.65
CA GLY A 159 32.02 -13.46 14.46
C GLY A 159 30.70 -13.37 13.71
N ASP A 160 29.74 -12.69 14.33
CA ASP A 160 28.40 -12.53 13.80
C ASP A 160 28.34 -11.45 12.70
N PHE A 161 27.50 -11.70 11.71
CA PHE A 161 27.05 -10.67 10.79
C PHE A 161 25.87 -9.93 11.41
N ILE A 162 25.97 -8.62 11.58
CA ILE A 162 24.97 -7.79 12.23
C ILE A 162 24.63 -6.61 11.33
N ILE A 163 23.36 -6.48 10.91
CA ILE A 163 22.89 -5.28 10.22
C ILE A 163 22.69 -4.17 11.25
N THR A 164 23.38 -3.05 11.06
CA THR A 164 23.36 -1.89 11.96
C THR A 164 22.62 -0.70 11.41
N GLY A 165 22.35 -0.68 10.10
CA GLY A 165 21.60 0.38 9.45
C GLY A 165 21.08 -0.05 8.09
N ILE A 166 19.98 0.58 7.67
CA ILE A 166 19.41 0.43 6.34
C ILE A 166 19.04 1.82 5.84
N THR A 167 19.43 2.15 4.61
CA THR A 167 18.95 3.33 3.90
C THR A 167 18.19 2.87 2.67
N VAL A 168 16.92 3.25 2.57
CA VAL A 168 16.15 3.10 1.34
C VAL A 168 16.41 4.33 0.49
N ASN A 169 16.97 4.15 -0.69
CA ASN A 169 17.30 5.23 -1.61
C ASN A 169 16.24 5.36 -2.71
N ASN A 170 15.93 6.58 -3.09
CA ASN A 170 15.10 6.94 -4.25
C ASN A 170 13.65 6.40 -4.19
N ALA A 171 13.09 6.20 -3.01
CA ALA A 171 11.67 5.88 -2.90
C ALA A 171 10.80 7.08 -3.30
N ASN A 172 9.65 6.85 -3.92
CA ASN A 172 8.69 7.90 -4.21
C ASN A 172 8.19 8.57 -2.92
N ASP A 173 7.99 9.89 -2.97
CA ASP A 173 7.46 10.68 -1.85
C ASP A 173 5.93 10.64 -1.76
N LYS A 174 5.26 10.04 -2.72
CA LYS A 174 3.81 9.94 -2.85
C LYS A 174 3.39 8.62 -3.45
N GLY A 175 2.14 8.26 -3.23
CA GLY A 175 1.50 7.12 -3.88
C GLY A 175 0.00 7.34 -4.08
N TYR A 176 -0.59 6.60 -5.00
CA TYR A 176 -2.04 6.57 -5.16
C TYR A 176 -2.68 5.59 -4.19
N CYS A 177 -3.76 6.00 -3.53
CA CYS A 177 -4.53 5.09 -2.67
C CYS A 177 -5.19 3.99 -3.49
N VAL A 178 -5.68 4.33 -4.69
CA VAL A 178 -6.42 3.43 -5.57
C VAL A 178 -5.61 3.17 -6.85
N SER A 179 -5.47 1.90 -7.22
CA SER A 179 -4.97 1.55 -8.55
C SER A 179 -6.06 1.79 -9.60
N GLN A 180 -5.68 2.24 -10.80
CA GLN A 180 -6.63 2.39 -11.89
C GLN A 180 -6.94 1.07 -12.61
N ALA A 181 -6.24 -0.01 -12.28
CA ALA A 181 -6.60 -1.31 -12.81
C ALA A 181 -8.03 -1.63 -12.43
N THR A 182 -8.83 -1.95 -13.42
CA THR A 182 -10.10 -2.63 -13.18
C THR A 182 -9.74 -4.06 -12.78
N LEU A 183 -9.62 -4.30 -11.49
CA LEU A 183 -9.29 -5.64 -11.00
C LEU A 183 -10.55 -6.50 -11.00
N SER A 184 -10.50 -7.63 -11.67
CA SER A 184 -11.37 -8.75 -11.36
C SER A 184 -10.98 -9.33 -10.00
N PRO A 185 -11.89 -9.96 -9.25
CA PRO A 185 -11.59 -10.52 -7.93
C PRO A 185 -10.40 -11.47 -7.88
N ASP A 186 -10.04 -12.07 -9.03
CA ASP A 186 -8.97 -13.06 -9.18
C ASP A 186 -7.72 -12.52 -9.91
N GLU A 187 -7.67 -11.22 -10.24
CA GLU A 187 -6.54 -10.65 -10.94
C GLU A 187 -5.37 -10.36 -10.01
N THR A 188 -4.19 -10.73 -10.47
CA THR A 188 -2.94 -10.34 -9.80
C THR A 188 -2.68 -8.86 -10.03
N ILE A 189 -2.38 -8.12 -8.95
CA ILE A 189 -1.99 -6.72 -9.08
C ILE A 189 -0.64 -6.64 -9.80
N GLN A 190 -0.62 -5.88 -10.89
CA GLN A 190 0.58 -5.53 -11.61
C GLN A 190 0.87 -4.04 -11.42
N TYR A 191 2.13 -3.67 -11.61
CA TYR A 191 2.52 -2.27 -11.67
C TYR A 191 1.76 -1.57 -12.79
N GLN A 192 1.29 -0.39 -12.47
CA GLN A 192 0.68 0.49 -13.47
C GLN A 192 1.36 1.83 -13.42
N SER A 193 1.85 2.28 -14.56
CA SER A 193 2.44 3.60 -14.69
C SER A 193 1.52 4.67 -14.09
N PRO A 194 2.07 5.71 -13.46
CA PRO A 194 1.28 6.82 -12.93
C PRO A 194 0.38 7.40 -14.02
N TYR A 195 -0.87 7.53 -13.73
CA TYR A 195 -1.90 7.91 -14.71
C TYR A 195 -2.03 9.39 -14.91
N VAL A 196 -1.51 10.16 -14.00
CA VAL A 196 -1.63 11.60 -14.05
C VAL A 196 -0.38 12.14 -14.69
N THR A 197 -0.53 12.53 -15.93
CA THR A 197 0.38 13.52 -16.51
C THR A 197 0.38 14.75 -15.60
N GLY A 198 1.42 14.91 -14.80
CA GLY A 198 1.58 16.08 -13.93
C GLY A 198 1.75 15.82 -12.44
N LEU A 199 1.56 14.59 -11.92
CA LEU A 199 1.97 14.29 -10.56
C LEU A 199 3.47 14.05 -10.53
N SER A 200 4.22 15.05 -10.09
CA SER A 200 5.66 14.92 -9.89
C SER A 200 5.91 14.12 -8.62
N MET A 201 6.39 12.89 -8.78
CA MET A 201 6.97 12.10 -7.70
C MET A 201 8.41 12.56 -7.50
N LYS A 202 8.80 12.80 -6.25
CA LYS A 202 10.18 13.17 -5.92
C LYS A 202 10.84 12.02 -5.19
N PRO A 203 12.02 11.57 -5.65
CA PRO A 203 12.77 10.56 -4.93
C PRO A 203 13.19 11.08 -3.56
N GLN A 204 13.11 10.22 -2.56
CA GLN A 204 13.56 10.53 -1.21
C GLN A 204 14.21 9.30 -0.57
N ASN A 205 14.98 9.53 0.49
CA ASN A 205 15.66 8.48 1.22
C ASN A 205 15.04 8.31 2.62
N PHE A 206 14.93 7.04 3.04
CA PHE A 206 14.50 6.68 4.39
C PHE A 206 15.65 6.01 5.10
N VAL A 207 15.95 6.43 6.34
CA VAL A 207 17.10 5.96 7.09
C VAL A 207 16.64 5.26 8.37
N TYR A 208 17.08 4.01 8.53
CA TYR A 208 16.90 3.19 9.71
C TYR A 208 18.27 3.02 10.37
N THR A 209 18.47 3.55 11.57
CA THR A 209 19.74 3.54 12.30
C THR A 209 19.63 2.83 13.66
N GLY A 210 20.76 2.50 14.25
CA GLY A 210 20.79 1.87 15.55
C GLY A 210 20.22 0.45 15.57
N LEU A 211 20.26 -0.22 14.43
CA LEU A 211 19.77 -1.59 14.30
C LEU A 211 20.78 -2.59 14.90
N ASN A 212 20.25 -3.72 15.35
CA ASN A 212 21.03 -4.87 15.80
C ASN A 212 20.34 -6.14 15.27
N VAL A 213 20.42 -6.35 13.96
CA VAL A 213 19.67 -7.40 13.28
C VAL A 213 20.62 -8.51 12.86
N THR A 214 20.42 -9.70 13.42
CA THR A 214 21.24 -10.89 13.12
C THR A 214 20.52 -11.91 12.23
N MET A 215 19.18 -11.92 12.19
CA MET A 215 18.41 -12.92 11.47
C MET A 215 17.44 -12.35 10.44
N ALA A 216 16.62 -11.37 10.82
CA ALA A 216 15.64 -10.77 9.91
C ALA A 216 15.24 -9.36 10.35
N TYR A 217 15.00 -8.49 9.35
CA TYR A 217 14.36 -7.19 9.50
C TYR A 217 13.08 -7.19 8.68
N GLU A 218 11.95 -7.36 9.33
CA GLU A 218 10.66 -7.58 8.68
C GLU A 218 9.61 -6.58 9.17
N ASP A 219 8.57 -6.39 8.37
CA ASP A 219 7.35 -5.65 8.73
C ASP A 219 7.56 -4.17 9.10
N LEU A 220 8.65 -3.56 8.66
CA LEU A 220 9.03 -2.19 9.00
C LEU A 220 9.31 -1.30 7.77
N ILE A 221 9.60 -1.88 6.61
CA ILE A 221 9.86 -1.13 5.38
C ILE A 221 8.65 -1.25 4.45
N TYR A 222 7.97 -0.13 4.22
CA TYR A 222 6.86 -0.02 3.28
C TYR A 222 7.20 1.04 2.24
N LEU A 223 6.89 0.77 0.99
CA LEU A 223 7.24 1.65 -0.13
C LEU A 223 6.01 1.97 -0.99
N PRO A 224 5.85 3.20 -1.45
CA PRO A 224 4.95 3.50 -2.54
C PRO A 224 5.30 2.70 -3.79
N GLU A 225 4.29 2.46 -4.62
CA GLU A 225 4.48 1.86 -5.94
C GLU A 225 5.39 2.73 -6.80
N GLN A 226 6.33 2.09 -7.53
CA GLN A 226 7.33 2.80 -8.31
C GLN A 226 7.80 1.97 -9.49
N GLU A 227 7.88 2.61 -10.66
CA GLU A 227 8.64 2.10 -11.80
C GLU A 227 10.15 2.13 -11.45
N ASN A 228 10.85 1.06 -11.77
CA ASN A 228 12.21 0.85 -11.25
C ASN A 228 13.23 0.53 -12.34
N ASN A 229 13.03 1.02 -13.55
CA ASN A 229 13.80 0.67 -14.73
C ASN A 229 15.04 1.53 -14.97
N ASP A 230 15.18 2.72 -14.34
CA ASP A 230 16.22 3.70 -14.66
C ASP A 230 17.22 3.99 -13.52
N SER A 231 18.11 4.96 -13.75
CA SER A 231 19.16 5.38 -12.82
C SER A 231 18.67 5.94 -11.49
N GLY A 232 17.38 6.30 -11.39
CA GLY A 232 16.70 6.72 -10.16
C GLY A 232 15.98 5.58 -9.46
N ALA A 233 16.31 4.33 -9.76
CA ALA A 233 15.67 3.17 -9.18
C ALA A 233 15.84 3.09 -7.66
N VAL A 234 14.81 2.58 -6.97
CA VAL A 234 14.89 2.32 -5.54
C VAL A 234 15.92 1.24 -5.25
N SER A 235 16.70 1.43 -4.21
CA SER A 235 17.69 0.47 -3.71
C SER A 235 17.78 0.54 -2.19
N LEU A 236 18.44 -0.45 -1.60
CA LEU A 236 18.71 -0.51 -0.18
C LEU A 236 20.21 -0.48 0.04
N ASP A 237 20.71 0.48 0.80
CA ASP A 237 22.06 0.42 1.35
C ASP A 237 21.99 -0.22 2.74
N VAL A 238 22.54 -1.42 2.85
CA VAL A 238 22.58 -2.17 4.09
C VAL A 238 23.95 -2.00 4.73
N THR A 239 23.99 -1.32 5.87
CA THR A 239 25.21 -1.18 6.69
C THR A 239 25.25 -2.31 7.70
N TYR A 240 26.38 -2.99 7.80
CA TYR A 240 26.57 -4.14 8.67
C TYR A 240 27.96 -4.16 9.30
N THR A 241 28.08 -4.85 10.42
CA THR A 241 29.37 -5.20 11.03
C THR A 241 29.65 -6.68 10.87
N TYR A 242 30.88 -7.01 10.55
CA TYR A 242 31.38 -8.38 10.46
C TYR A 242 32.89 -8.41 10.62
N GLY A 243 33.41 -9.31 11.46
CA GLY A 243 34.84 -9.42 11.72
C GLY A 243 35.48 -8.15 12.31
N GLY A 244 34.72 -7.35 13.04
CA GLY A 244 35.18 -6.07 13.60
C GLY A 244 35.19 -4.90 12.61
N GLU A 245 34.79 -5.11 11.38
CA GLU A 245 34.69 -4.09 10.35
C GLU A 245 33.24 -3.68 10.09
N THR A 246 33.04 -2.40 9.78
CA THR A 246 31.74 -1.87 9.30
C THR A 246 31.80 -1.70 7.79
N LYS A 247 30.81 -2.24 7.10
CA LYS A 247 30.70 -2.18 5.63
C LYS A 247 29.29 -1.81 5.21
N THR A 248 29.14 -1.34 3.97
CA THR A 248 27.84 -1.09 3.36
C THR A 248 27.77 -1.82 2.02
N LYS A 249 26.63 -2.46 1.79
CA LYS A 249 26.31 -3.14 0.53
C LYS A 249 25.00 -2.59 -0.02
N THR A 250 25.04 -2.20 -1.28
CA THR A 250 23.81 -1.81 -2.00
C THR A 250 23.11 -3.05 -2.54
N ILE A 251 21.82 -3.16 -2.27
CA ILE A 251 20.91 -4.17 -2.78
C ILE A 251 19.96 -3.50 -3.75
N GLU A 252 19.99 -3.90 -5.00
CA GLU A 252 19.02 -3.48 -6.02
C GLU A 252 17.83 -4.43 -6.06
N PHE A 253 16.69 -3.94 -6.52
CA PHE A 253 15.46 -4.74 -6.73
C PHE A 253 15.62 -5.60 -8.00
N ARG A 254 16.44 -6.65 -7.90
CA ARG A 254 16.72 -7.62 -8.98
C ARG A 254 16.64 -9.05 -8.45
N LYS A 255 16.32 -9.99 -9.31
CA LYS A 255 16.40 -11.40 -8.96
C LYS A 255 17.88 -11.79 -8.85
N ASP A 256 18.27 -12.33 -7.69
CA ASP A 256 19.64 -12.79 -7.40
C ASP A 256 20.73 -11.73 -7.68
N GLY A 257 20.36 -10.45 -7.60
CA GLY A 257 21.27 -9.32 -7.86
C GLY A 257 21.66 -9.12 -9.32
N VAL A 258 21.05 -9.85 -10.27
CA VAL A 258 21.34 -9.79 -11.70
C VAL A 258 20.05 -9.64 -12.52
N GLY A 259 20.21 -9.34 -13.81
CA GLY A 259 19.08 -9.17 -14.72
C GLY A 259 18.36 -7.82 -14.57
N ASP A 260 17.14 -7.75 -15.11
CA ASP A 260 16.33 -6.53 -15.07
C ASP A 260 15.84 -6.23 -13.66
N ARG A 261 15.63 -4.95 -13.36
CA ARG A 261 15.07 -4.53 -12.10
C ARG A 261 13.59 -4.89 -12.01
N PHE A 262 13.13 -5.19 -10.81
CA PHE A 262 11.72 -5.31 -10.53
C PHE A 262 11.11 -3.93 -10.29
N GLU A 263 9.93 -3.73 -10.78
CA GLU A 263 9.07 -2.66 -10.35
C GLU A 263 8.66 -2.84 -8.89
N VAL A 264 8.46 -1.74 -8.17
CA VAL A 264 7.86 -1.78 -6.84
C VAL A 264 6.36 -1.77 -7.00
N VAL A 265 5.74 -2.92 -6.81
CA VAL A 265 4.30 -3.13 -7.01
C VAL A 265 3.57 -3.15 -5.68
N ARG A 266 2.50 -2.39 -5.56
CA ARG A 266 1.64 -2.37 -4.36
C ARG A 266 1.17 -3.78 -3.98
N ASN A 267 0.89 -3.99 -2.70
CA ASN A 267 0.44 -5.26 -2.14
C ASN A 267 1.38 -6.46 -2.38
N HIS A 268 2.63 -6.19 -2.80
CA HIS A 268 3.68 -7.20 -2.96
C HIS A 268 4.67 -7.17 -1.80
N VAL A 269 5.33 -8.30 -1.58
CA VAL A 269 6.40 -8.43 -0.60
C VAL A 269 7.69 -8.79 -1.32
N TYR A 270 8.70 -7.98 -1.11
CA TYR A 270 10.07 -8.19 -1.61
C TYR A 270 10.94 -8.70 -0.48
N ILE A 271 11.51 -9.88 -0.64
CA ILE A 271 12.40 -10.50 0.34
C ILE A 271 13.80 -10.54 -0.25
N PHE A 272 14.73 -9.86 0.39
CA PHE A 272 16.14 -9.91 0.07
C PHE A 272 16.86 -10.75 1.11
N ASN A 273 17.53 -11.81 0.66
CA ASN A 273 18.24 -12.73 1.53
C ASN A 273 19.76 -12.58 1.36
N VAL A 274 20.44 -12.17 2.43
CA VAL A 274 21.89 -12.16 2.49
C VAL A 274 22.35 -13.56 2.86
N SER A 275 22.84 -14.33 1.90
CA SER A 275 23.22 -15.74 2.08
C SER A 275 24.73 -15.96 2.21
N SER A 276 25.53 -14.97 1.90
CA SER A 276 27.01 -15.01 2.03
C SER A 276 27.58 -13.60 2.24
N ILE A 277 28.78 -13.52 2.78
CA ILE A 277 29.53 -12.31 3.07
C ILE A 277 30.71 -12.17 2.11
#